data_318568535f427bd5eae40eb50bd810ec
#
_entry.id   318568535f427bd5eae40eb50bd810ec
#
_cell.length_a   1.000
_cell.length_b   1.000
_cell.length_c   1.000
_cell.angle_alpha   90.00
_cell.angle_beta   90.00
_cell.angle_gamma   90.00
#
_symmetry.space_group_name_H-M   'P 1'
#
loop_
_entity.id
_entity.type
_entity.pdbx_description
1 polymer ?
#
loop_
_entity_poly.entity_id
_entity_poly.type
_entity_poly.pdbx_seq_one_letter_code
_entity_poly.pdbx_strand_id
1 'polypeptide(L)'
;MQKLTLTAFFLFLFLSLYSQENILIFKKGNKSIEKFWKGTFIAFQLENKTWEKGELMKIKNDSFYIRPRVIKYSFMRTDTFYYRVKGFALSDIYAMPKKGYLIDFVNGRFQISRTGGHVHFYWIKSGYIFRVAGAGFALLGLINGSLINIPIGAAVFAAGVLMKKIYKPTIRLKGKYRIESFNLSA
;
A
#
# COMPACT_ATOMS: atom_id res chain seq x y z
N MET A 1 -56.23 -8.48 7.81
CA MET A 1 -55.13 -7.63 8.33
C MET A 1 -53.76 -8.31 8.29
N GLN A 2 -53.58 -9.59 8.66
CA GLN A 2 -52.28 -10.31 8.63
C GLN A 2 -51.59 -10.35 7.25
N LYS A 3 -52.33 -10.50 6.16
CA LYS A 3 -51.73 -10.54 4.81
C LYS A 3 -51.09 -9.18 4.39
N LEU A 4 -51.66 -8.06 4.83
CA LEU A 4 -51.17 -6.73 4.53
C LEU A 4 -49.86 -6.41 5.26
N THR A 5 -49.73 -6.85 6.52
CA THR A 5 -48.53 -6.69 7.33
C THR A 5 -47.35 -7.53 6.80
N LEU A 6 -47.63 -8.74 6.32
CA LEU A 6 -46.64 -9.62 5.73
C LEU A 6 -46.09 -9.05 4.42
N THR A 7 -46.96 -8.50 3.57
CA THR A 7 -46.56 -7.86 2.30
C THR A 7 -45.73 -6.60 2.54
N ALA A 8 -46.12 -5.77 3.51
CA ALA A 8 -45.36 -4.58 3.89
C ALA A 8 -43.99 -4.94 4.46
N PHE A 9 -43.87 -6.01 5.24
CA PHE A 9 -42.58 -6.51 5.79
C PHE A 9 -41.66 -7.00 4.68
N PHE A 10 -42.14 -7.76 3.70
CA PHE A 10 -41.38 -8.18 2.54
C PHE A 10 -40.95 -7.00 1.66
N LEU A 11 -41.80 -6.01 1.45
CA LEU A 11 -41.47 -4.80 0.69
C LEU A 11 -40.36 -4.02 1.38
N PHE A 12 -40.40 -3.92 2.71
CA PHE A 12 -39.34 -3.24 3.51
C PHE A 12 -38.00 -3.98 3.46
N LEU A 13 -38.04 -5.33 3.47
CA LEU A 13 -36.85 -6.18 3.28
C LEU A 13 -36.23 -6.00 1.89
N PHE A 14 -37.03 -5.91 0.84
CA PHE A 14 -36.54 -5.66 -0.51
C PHE A 14 -35.94 -4.26 -0.68
N LEU A 15 -36.49 -3.24 -0.03
CA LEU A 15 -35.94 -1.88 -0.09
C LEU A 15 -34.59 -1.74 0.63
N SER A 16 -34.33 -2.58 1.64
CA SER A 16 -33.04 -2.59 2.37
C SER A 16 -31.90 -3.24 1.59
N LEU A 17 -32.19 -4.02 0.55
CA LEU A 17 -31.19 -4.73 -0.25
C LEU A 17 -30.52 -3.85 -1.33
N TYR A 18 -31.01 -2.66 -1.60
CA TYR A 18 -30.46 -1.72 -2.58
C TYR A 18 -29.38 -0.78 -1.99
N SER A 19 -28.50 -1.29 -1.15
CA SER A 19 -27.29 -0.55 -0.80
C SER A 19 -26.27 -0.73 -1.92
N GLN A 20 -26.36 0.11 -2.93
CA GLN A 20 -25.42 0.13 -4.05
C GLN A 20 -24.09 0.74 -3.57
N GLU A 21 -23.13 -0.09 -3.24
CA GLU A 21 -21.81 0.36 -2.84
C GLU A 21 -20.87 0.34 -4.04
N ASN A 22 -20.37 1.51 -4.41
CA ASN A 22 -19.28 1.64 -5.36
C ASN A 22 -18.01 1.07 -4.76
N ILE A 23 -17.20 0.38 -5.56
CA ILE A 23 -15.91 -0.17 -5.16
C ILE A 23 -14.78 0.44 -5.99
N LEU A 24 -13.62 0.60 -5.37
CA LEU A 24 -12.39 0.88 -6.09
C LEU A 24 -11.64 -0.43 -6.34
N ILE A 25 -11.20 -0.65 -7.56
CA ILE A 25 -10.48 -1.85 -7.94
C ILE A 25 -9.11 -1.45 -8.47
N PHE A 26 -8.06 -1.93 -7.81
CA PHE A 26 -6.71 -1.85 -8.30
C PHE A 26 -6.43 -3.05 -9.21
N LYS A 27 -6.08 -2.79 -10.46
CA LYS A 27 -5.91 -3.79 -11.52
C LYS A 27 -4.50 -3.83 -12.10
N LYS A 28 -4.13 -5.01 -12.61
CA LYS A 28 -2.97 -5.22 -13.48
C LYS A 28 -3.46 -5.84 -14.79
N GLY A 29 -3.58 -5.04 -15.84
CA GLY A 29 -4.33 -5.44 -17.03
C GLY A 29 -5.78 -5.76 -16.67
N ASN A 30 -6.25 -6.94 -16.99
CA ASN A 30 -7.61 -7.39 -16.66
C ASN A 30 -7.73 -8.07 -15.28
N LYS A 31 -6.61 -8.32 -14.58
CA LYS A 31 -6.62 -8.99 -13.29
C LYS A 31 -6.76 -7.99 -12.15
N SER A 32 -7.76 -8.19 -11.30
CA SER A 32 -7.90 -7.46 -10.03
C SER A 32 -6.80 -7.89 -9.07
N ILE A 33 -6.07 -6.91 -8.50
CA ILE A 33 -5.05 -7.12 -7.46
C ILE A 33 -5.66 -6.93 -6.09
N GLU A 34 -6.43 -5.85 -5.93
CA GLU A 34 -7.02 -5.44 -4.66
C GLU A 34 -8.33 -4.71 -4.89
N LYS A 35 -9.26 -4.84 -3.96
CA LYS A 35 -10.57 -4.20 -3.98
C LYS A 35 -10.75 -3.41 -2.70
N PHE A 36 -11.24 -2.19 -2.80
CA PHE A 36 -11.49 -1.30 -1.67
C PHE A 36 -12.97 -0.93 -1.64
N TRP A 37 -13.59 -1.21 -0.50
CA TRP A 37 -14.98 -0.91 -0.20
C TRP A 37 -15.05 0.28 0.73
N LYS A 38 -16.19 0.90 0.86
CA LYS A 38 -16.45 1.87 1.91
C LYS A 38 -16.12 1.26 3.28
N GLY A 39 -15.42 2.01 4.13
CA GLY A 39 -14.93 1.55 5.43
C GLY A 39 -13.57 0.86 5.40
N THR A 40 -13.04 0.48 4.23
CA THR A 40 -11.68 -0.07 4.13
C THR A 40 -10.62 1.01 4.15
N PHE A 41 -9.42 0.67 4.63
CA PHE A 41 -8.27 1.57 4.57
C PHE A 41 -7.59 1.48 3.22
N ILE A 42 -7.37 2.64 2.63
CA ILE A 42 -6.58 2.79 1.41
C ILE A 42 -5.36 3.66 1.68
N ALA A 43 -4.22 3.30 1.12
CA ALA A 43 -3.02 4.13 1.11
C ALA A 43 -2.51 4.26 -0.32
N PHE A 44 -2.14 5.47 -0.71
CA PHE A 44 -1.69 5.77 -2.07
C PHE A 44 -0.71 6.95 -2.05
N GLN A 45 0.06 7.08 -3.10
CA GLN A 45 0.98 8.19 -3.32
C GLN A 45 0.42 9.10 -4.41
N LEU A 46 0.39 10.39 -4.14
CA LEU A 46 0.01 11.41 -5.10
C LEU A 46 1.15 11.71 -6.10
N GLU A 47 0.87 12.47 -7.14
CA GLU A 47 1.87 12.86 -8.14
C GLU A 47 3.04 13.66 -7.55
N ASN A 48 2.79 14.50 -6.56
CA ASN A 48 3.81 15.23 -5.79
C ASN A 48 4.66 14.35 -4.86
N LYS A 49 4.48 13.02 -4.91
CA LYS A 49 5.14 12.00 -4.08
C LYS A 49 4.75 12.00 -2.60
N THR A 50 3.74 12.76 -2.20
CA THR A 50 3.20 12.67 -0.84
C THR A 50 2.34 11.42 -0.70
N TRP A 51 2.40 10.80 0.49
CA TRP A 51 1.54 9.68 0.83
C TRP A 51 0.27 10.19 1.51
N GLU A 52 -0.82 9.57 1.16
CA GLU A 52 -2.09 9.72 1.87
C GLU A 52 -2.59 8.34 2.30
N LYS A 53 -3.19 8.29 3.48
CA LYS A 53 -3.79 7.08 4.05
C LYS A 53 -5.04 7.44 4.81
N GLY A 54 -6.11 6.70 4.61
CA GLY A 54 -7.35 6.94 5.32
C GLY A 54 -8.38 5.85 5.09
N GLU A 55 -9.47 5.96 5.82
CA GLU A 55 -10.65 5.14 5.65
C GLU A 55 -11.46 5.64 4.46
N LEU A 56 -11.81 4.78 3.52
CA LEU A 56 -12.60 5.10 2.35
C LEU A 56 -14.05 5.36 2.75
N MET A 57 -14.50 6.60 2.62
CA MET A 57 -15.83 7.05 3.04
C MET A 57 -16.85 6.98 1.93
N LYS A 58 -16.44 7.35 0.72
CA LYS A 58 -17.33 7.46 -0.44
C LYS A 58 -16.54 7.37 -1.73
N ILE A 59 -17.17 6.79 -2.73
CA ILE A 59 -16.67 6.76 -4.11
C ILE A 59 -17.76 7.42 -4.96
N LYS A 60 -17.39 8.35 -5.80
CA LYS A 60 -18.34 9.04 -6.70
C LYS A 60 -17.65 9.31 -8.04
N ASN A 61 -18.14 8.65 -9.09
CA ASN A 61 -17.54 8.72 -10.44
C ASN A 61 -16.02 8.43 -10.39
N ASP A 62 -15.20 9.34 -10.91
CA ASP A 62 -13.75 9.24 -10.95
C ASP A 62 -13.05 9.86 -9.72
N SER A 63 -13.79 10.03 -8.62
CA SER A 63 -13.30 10.60 -7.37
C SER A 63 -13.64 9.72 -6.18
N PHE A 64 -12.80 9.75 -5.16
CA PHE A 64 -13.06 9.07 -3.90
C PHE A 64 -12.69 9.97 -2.72
N TYR A 65 -13.29 9.69 -1.59
CA TYR A 65 -13.17 10.48 -0.38
C TYR A 65 -12.65 9.60 0.75
N ILE A 66 -11.59 10.04 1.39
CA ILE A 66 -11.02 9.34 2.56
C ILE A 66 -11.12 10.21 3.80
N ARG A 67 -11.24 9.54 4.94
CA ARG A 67 -11.04 10.15 6.26
C ARG A 67 -9.68 9.75 6.78
N PRO A 68 -8.67 10.65 6.77
CA PRO A 68 -7.35 10.36 7.29
C PRO A 68 -7.43 10.06 8.79
N ARG A 69 -6.66 9.06 9.23
CA ARG A 69 -6.56 8.66 10.63
C ARG A 69 -5.10 8.53 11.02
N VAL A 70 -4.75 9.14 12.14
CA VAL A 70 -3.42 9.01 12.74
C VAL A 70 -3.54 8.37 14.11
N ILE A 71 -2.75 7.34 14.33
CA ILE A 71 -2.66 6.67 15.63
C ILE A 71 -1.36 7.13 16.28
N LYS A 72 -1.47 7.76 17.47
CA LYS A 72 -0.32 8.11 18.30
C LYS A 72 -0.20 7.10 19.44
N TYR A 73 0.94 6.44 19.49
CA TYR A 73 1.27 5.53 20.58
C TYR A 73 2.06 6.29 21.64
N SER A 74 1.53 6.39 22.86
CA SER A 74 2.21 6.87 24.03
C SER A 74 2.48 5.69 24.97
N PHE A 75 3.37 5.84 25.95
CA PHE A 75 3.77 4.75 26.85
C PHE A 75 2.60 4.05 27.57
N MET A 76 1.52 4.79 27.90
CA MET A 76 0.35 4.23 28.60
C MET A 76 -0.96 4.36 27.81
N ARG A 77 -0.95 4.96 26.62
CA ARG A 77 -2.19 5.28 25.90
C ARG A 77 -1.99 5.29 24.40
N THR A 78 -3.00 4.80 23.72
CA THR A 78 -3.09 4.89 22.25
C THR A 78 -4.23 5.83 21.89
N ASP A 79 -3.91 6.96 21.26
CA ASP A 79 -4.89 7.94 20.83
C ASP A 79 -5.07 7.88 19.33
N THR A 80 -6.33 7.89 18.89
CA THR A 80 -6.70 7.90 17.48
C THR A 80 -7.31 9.23 17.10
N PHE A 81 -6.66 9.93 16.18
CA PHE A 81 -7.11 11.23 15.66
C PHE A 81 -7.69 11.06 14.27
N TYR A 82 -8.93 11.52 14.09
CA TYR A 82 -9.60 11.57 12.80
C TYR A 82 -9.54 12.99 12.23
N TYR A 83 -9.16 13.12 10.99
CA TYR A 83 -9.13 14.40 10.30
C TYR A 83 -10.37 14.59 9.41
N ARG A 84 -10.52 15.79 8.87
CA ARG A 84 -11.59 16.09 7.92
C ARG A 84 -11.47 15.20 6.68
N VAL A 85 -12.61 14.85 6.11
CA VAL A 85 -12.68 14.08 4.87
C VAL A 85 -12.02 14.87 3.75
N LYS A 86 -11.15 14.20 3.00
CA LYS A 86 -10.47 14.73 1.82
C LYS A 86 -10.95 14.00 0.58
N GLY A 87 -11.19 14.72 -0.51
CA GLY A 87 -11.51 14.17 -1.82
C GLY A 87 -10.27 14.12 -2.72
N PHE A 88 -10.17 13.07 -3.53
CA PHE A 88 -9.09 12.86 -4.50
C PHE A 88 -9.67 12.35 -5.80
N ALA A 89 -9.14 12.82 -6.94
CA ALA A 89 -9.44 12.23 -8.22
C ALA A 89 -8.60 10.95 -8.41
N LEU A 90 -9.13 9.99 -9.16
CA LEU A 90 -8.38 8.75 -9.47
C LEU A 90 -7.13 9.05 -10.31
N SER A 91 -7.17 10.11 -11.13
CA SER A 91 -6.05 10.62 -11.92
C SER A 91 -4.87 11.10 -11.09
N ASP A 92 -5.11 11.58 -9.86
CA ASP A 92 -4.08 12.17 -8.99
C ASP A 92 -3.21 11.11 -8.32
N ILE A 93 -3.60 9.84 -8.43
CA ILE A 93 -2.88 8.74 -7.82
C ILE A 93 -1.69 8.34 -8.68
N TYR A 94 -0.49 8.58 -8.16
CA TYR A 94 0.76 8.20 -8.81
C TYR A 94 1.13 6.73 -8.60
N ALA A 95 0.98 6.23 -7.37
CA ALA A 95 1.38 4.87 -7.04
C ALA A 95 0.60 4.28 -5.84
N MET A 96 0.53 2.96 -5.83
CA MET A 96 -0.01 2.15 -4.73
C MET A 96 1.10 1.38 -4.02
N PRO A 97 0.99 1.08 -2.72
CA PRO A 97 1.92 0.19 -2.06
C PRO A 97 1.82 -1.23 -2.64
N LYS A 98 2.94 -1.94 -2.70
CA LYS A 98 2.90 -3.38 -3.00
C LYS A 98 2.25 -4.15 -1.86
N LYS A 99 1.58 -5.25 -2.18
CA LYS A 99 1.06 -6.19 -1.18
C LYS A 99 2.14 -6.56 -0.16
N GLY A 100 1.79 -6.46 1.12
CA GLY A 100 2.72 -6.71 2.23
C GLY A 100 3.53 -5.49 2.68
N TYR A 101 3.21 -4.30 2.18
CA TYR A 101 3.73 -3.04 2.69
C TYR A 101 2.60 -2.23 3.31
N LEU A 102 2.88 -1.64 4.46
CA LEU A 102 2.03 -0.68 5.15
C LEU A 102 2.61 0.72 5.01
N ILE A 103 1.73 1.67 4.88
CA ILE A 103 2.06 3.07 4.99
C ILE A 103 1.62 3.53 6.36
N ASP A 104 2.55 3.95 7.21
CA ASP A 104 2.29 4.41 8.55
C ASP A 104 2.76 5.84 8.75
N PHE A 105 2.03 6.60 9.57
CA PHE A 105 2.40 7.95 9.94
C PHE A 105 3.17 7.92 11.26
N VAL A 106 4.48 8.08 11.17
CA VAL A 106 5.40 8.01 12.32
C VAL A 106 6.23 9.29 12.38
N ASN A 107 6.27 9.93 13.54
CA ASN A 107 7.06 11.15 13.78
C ASN A 107 6.81 12.27 12.75
N GLY A 108 5.54 12.52 12.42
CA GLY A 108 5.16 13.59 11.50
C GLY A 108 5.36 13.29 10.01
N ARG A 109 5.78 12.07 9.65
CA ARG A 109 6.01 11.66 8.26
C ARG A 109 5.40 10.30 7.96
N PHE A 110 4.97 10.11 6.71
CA PHE A 110 4.58 8.79 6.24
C PHE A 110 5.81 7.94 5.97
N GLN A 111 5.85 6.77 6.58
CA GLN A 111 6.90 5.78 6.39
C GLN A 111 6.30 4.52 5.76
N ILE A 112 7.09 3.87 4.91
CA ILE A 112 6.74 2.59 4.34
C ILE A 112 7.34 1.53 5.26
N SER A 113 6.47 0.84 5.97
CA SER A 113 6.83 -0.31 6.80
C SER A 113 6.37 -1.60 6.14
N ARG A 114 6.81 -2.72 6.67
CA ARG A 114 6.43 -4.02 6.16
C ARG A 114 5.49 -4.71 7.13
N THR A 115 4.39 -5.24 6.60
CA THR A 115 3.45 -6.04 7.38
C THR A 115 4.05 -7.43 7.59
N GLY A 116 4.28 -7.79 8.80
CA GLY A 116 4.54 -9.14 9.30
C GLY A 116 5.29 -10.11 8.40
N GLY A 117 6.11 -10.92 8.97
CA GLY A 117 6.67 -12.10 8.34
C GLY A 117 7.89 -11.84 7.45
N HIS A 118 8.70 -12.83 7.35
CA HIS A 118 9.84 -13.05 6.44
C HIS A 118 10.79 -11.86 6.26
N VAL A 119 11.26 -11.29 7.36
CA VAL A 119 12.29 -10.21 7.40
C VAL A 119 13.51 -10.60 6.54
N HIS A 120 13.90 -11.87 6.54
CA HIS A 120 15.02 -12.38 5.76
C HIS A 120 14.80 -12.24 4.25
N PHE A 121 13.59 -12.46 3.71
CA PHE A 121 13.31 -12.25 2.29
C PHE A 121 13.40 -10.80 1.86
N TYR A 122 13.08 -9.87 2.76
CA TYR A 122 13.28 -8.45 2.50
C TYR A 122 14.77 -8.13 2.35
N TRP A 123 15.61 -8.60 3.25
CA TRP A 123 17.03 -8.32 3.26
C TRP A 123 17.73 -8.88 2.02
N ILE A 124 17.32 -10.08 1.58
CA ILE A 124 17.78 -10.65 0.32
C ILE A 124 17.30 -9.80 -0.87
N LYS A 125 15.97 -9.58 -1.00
CA LYS A 125 15.37 -8.87 -2.15
C LYS A 125 15.80 -7.41 -2.24
N SER A 126 16.05 -6.73 -1.13
CA SER A 126 16.57 -5.37 -1.11
C SER A 126 18.07 -5.28 -1.38
N GLY A 127 18.75 -6.41 -1.53
CA GLY A 127 20.19 -6.49 -1.70
C GLY A 127 20.99 -6.10 -0.46
N TYR A 128 20.37 -6.05 0.73
CA TYR A 128 21.07 -5.66 1.96
C TYR A 128 22.18 -6.65 2.30
N ILE A 129 21.87 -7.95 2.30
CA ILE A 129 22.85 -9.00 2.60
C ILE A 129 24.02 -8.95 1.61
N PHE A 130 23.76 -8.78 0.32
CA PHE A 130 24.81 -8.68 -0.70
C PHE A 130 25.72 -7.48 -0.48
N ARG A 131 25.18 -6.32 -0.07
CA ARG A 131 25.99 -5.14 0.24
C ARG A 131 26.86 -5.34 1.47
N VAL A 132 26.30 -5.90 2.55
CA VAL A 132 27.07 -6.17 3.78
C VAL A 132 28.12 -7.24 3.54
N ALA A 133 27.74 -8.37 2.94
CA ALA A 133 28.69 -9.44 2.62
C ALA A 133 29.79 -9.01 1.64
N GLY A 134 29.40 -8.27 0.58
CA GLY A 134 30.37 -7.77 -0.40
C GLY A 134 31.36 -6.77 0.18
N ALA A 135 30.91 -5.85 1.03
CA ALA A 135 31.79 -4.92 1.73
C ALA A 135 32.72 -5.65 2.70
N GLY A 136 32.18 -6.57 3.51
CA GLY A 136 32.99 -7.38 4.45
C GLY A 136 34.03 -8.23 3.74
N PHE A 137 33.69 -8.88 2.62
CA PHE A 137 34.60 -9.68 1.85
C PHE A 137 35.72 -8.87 1.20
N ALA A 138 35.43 -7.67 0.68
CA ALA A 138 36.44 -6.74 0.17
C ALA A 138 37.39 -6.27 1.27
N LEU A 139 36.88 -5.93 2.46
CA LEU A 139 37.68 -5.53 3.61
C LEU A 139 38.61 -6.65 4.09
N LEU A 140 38.11 -7.90 4.17
CA LEU A 140 38.93 -9.06 4.50
C LEU A 140 40.04 -9.30 3.47
N GLY A 141 39.76 -9.03 2.18
CA GLY A 141 40.76 -9.06 1.13
C GLY A 141 41.89 -8.07 1.36
N LEU A 142 41.55 -6.85 1.78
CA LEU A 142 42.54 -5.82 2.13
C LEU A 142 43.40 -6.23 3.34
N ILE A 143 42.77 -6.70 4.40
CA ILE A 143 43.48 -7.08 5.63
C ILE A 143 44.42 -8.28 5.41
N ASN A 144 43.98 -9.25 4.63
CA ASN A 144 44.73 -10.48 4.37
C ASN A 144 45.67 -10.39 3.16
N GLY A 145 45.80 -9.20 2.51
CA GLY A 145 46.63 -9.02 1.31
C GLY A 145 46.13 -9.82 0.08
N SER A 146 44.89 -10.33 0.11
CA SER A 146 44.33 -11.12 -0.99
C SER A 146 43.69 -10.22 -2.04
N LEU A 147 44.48 -9.82 -3.05
CA LEU A 147 44.05 -8.91 -4.12
C LEU A 147 42.85 -9.43 -4.90
N ILE A 148 42.62 -10.75 -4.98
CA ILE A 148 41.49 -11.34 -5.71
C ILE A 148 40.17 -11.17 -4.97
N ASN A 149 40.17 -11.07 -3.65
CA ASN A 149 38.96 -10.92 -2.85
C ASN A 149 38.34 -9.53 -2.95
N ILE A 150 39.16 -8.52 -3.28
CA ILE A 150 38.69 -7.14 -3.41
C ILE A 150 37.70 -6.97 -4.58
N PRO A 151 38.04 -7.34 -5.83
CA PRO A 151 37.09 -7.22 -6.95
C PRO A 151 35.88 -8.12 -6.80
N ILE A 152 36.01 -9.33 -6.20
CA ILE A 152 34.87 -10.21 -5.93
C ILE A 152 33.91 -9.54 -4.93
N GLY A 153 34.42 -9.01 -3.83
CA GLY A 153 33.64 -8.28 -2.84
C GLY A 153 32.95 -7.05 -3.44
N ALA A 154 33.66 -6.28 -4.27
CA ALA A 154 33.11 -5.14 -4.98
C ALA A 154 31.96 -5.53 -5.95
N ALA A 155 32.12 -6.63 -6.70
CA ALA A 155 31.09 -7.14 -7.60
C ALA A 155 29.84 -7.57 -6.84
N VAL A 156 29.97 -8.27 -5.72
CA VAL A 156 28.85 -8.67 -4.85
C VAL A 156 28.17 -7.43 -4.25
N PHE A 157 28.93 -6.44 -3.79
CA PHE A 157 28.39 -5.18 -3.30
C PHE A 157 27.60 -4.44 -4.39
N ALA A 158 28.15 -4.32 -5.60
CA ALA A 158 27.49 -3.68 -6.73
C ALA A 158 26.19 -4.38 -7.11
N ALA A 159 26.16 -5.72 -7.12
CA ALA A 159 24.94 -6.50 -7.30
C ALA A 159 23.88 -6.14 -6.25
N GLY A 160 24.26 -6.02 -4.98
CA GLY A 160 23.37 -5.60 -3.90
C GLY A 160 22.84 -4.17 -4.08
N VAL A 161 23.64 -3.24 -4.62
CA VAL A 161 23.19 -1.88 -4.97
C VAL A 161 22.16 -1.90 -6.11
N LEU A 162 22.41 -2.69 -7.15
CA LEU A 162 21.47 -2.89 -8.26
C LEU A 162 20.14 -3.48 -7.78
N MET A 163 20.19 -4.50 -6.93
CA MET A 163 18.98 -5.07 -6.33
C MET A 163 18.17 -4.03 -5.55
N LYS A 164 18.83 -3.17 -4.75
CA LYS A 164 18.16 -2.05 -4.05
C LYS A 164 17.47 -1.10 -5.02
N LYS A 165 18.11 -0.78 -6.15
CA LYS A 165 17.57 0.14 -7.17
C LYS A 165 16.33 -0.46 -7.87
N ILE A 166 16.35 -1.76 -8.15
CA ILE A 166 15.26 -2.48 -8.81
C ILE A 166 14.10 -2.74 -7.85
N TYR A 167 14.40 -2.97 -6.58
CA TYR A 167 13.42 -3.31 -5.56
C TYR A 167 12.66 -2.09 -5.04
N LYS A 168 11.49 -1.83 -5.63
CA LYS A 168 10.61 -0.73 -5.22
C LYS A 168 9.44 -1.26 -4.42
N PRO A 169 9.12 -0.66 -3.24
CA PRO A 169 7.97 -1.06 -2.42
C PRO A 169 6.63 -0.57 -2.99
N THR A 170 6.67 0.19 -4.08
CA THR A 170 5.50 0.82 -4.69
C THR A 170 5.27 0.34 -6.12
N ILE A 171 4.02 0.37 -6.55
CA ILE A 171 3.59 0.09 -7.91
C ILE A 171 3.05 1.39 -8.50
N ARG A 172 3.71 1.92 -9.52
CA ARG A 172 3.23 3.11 -10.24
C ARG A 172 2.00 2.77 -11.08
N LEU A 173 1.00 3.67 -11.07
CA LEU A 173 -0.18 3.57 -11.92
C LEU A 173 0.17 4.04 -13.34
N LYS A 174 0.88 3.19 -14.07
CA LYS A 174 1.25 3.44 -15.47
C LYS A 174 1.21 2.15 -16.27
N GLY A 175 0.78 2.24 -17.52
CA GLY A 175 0.70 1.11 -18.44
C GLY A 175 -0.34 0.09 -18.00
N LYS A 176 0.10 -1.10 -17.57
CA LYS A 176 -0.80 -2.19 -17.16
C LYS A 176 -1.43 -2.05 -15.77
N TYR A 177 -0.98 -1.08 -14.96
CA TYR A 177 -1.51 -0.86 -13.61
C TYR A 177 -2.44 0.35 -13.61
N ARG A 178 -3.67 0.16 -13.13
CA ARG A 178 -4.71 1.19 -13.07
C ARG A 178 -5.61 0.99 -11.86
N ILE A 179 -6.25 2.06 -11.43
CA ILE A 179 -7.30 2.03 -10.44
C ILE A 179 -8.59 2.51 -11.10
N GLU A 180 -9.67 1.83 -10.85
CA GLU A 180 -10.97 2.13 -11.46
C GLU A 180 -12.04 2.10 -10.39
N SER A 181 -13.02 2.98 -10.52
CA SER A 181 -14.27 2.87 -9.77
C SER A 181 -15.21 1.93 -10.50
N PHE A 182 -15.86 1.05 -9.77
CA PHE A 182 -16.87 0.16 -10.30
C PHE A 182 -18.18 0.37 -9.54
N ASN A 183 -19.23 0.65 -10.30
CA ASN A 183 -20.56 0.79 -9.74
C ASN A 183 -21.25 -0.57 -9.78
N LEU A 184 -21.69 -1.06 -8.62
CA LEU A 184 -22.41 -2.34 -8.52
C LEU A 184 -23.88 -2.19 -8.90
N SER A 185 -24.35 -0.99 -9.23
CA SER A 185 -25.68 -0.71 -9.73
C SER A 185 -25.74 -0.80 -11.26
N ALA A 186 -25.60 -1.97 -11.80
CA ALA A 186 -25.96 -2.25 -13.18
C ALA A 186 -27.05 -3.29 -13.22
#